data_362fabf3631239e81177b95b6433294c
#
_entry.id   362fabf3631239e81177b95b6433294c
#
_cell.length_a   1.000
_cell.length_b   1.000
_cell.length_c   1.000
_cell.angle_alpha   90.00
_cell.angle_beta   90.00
_cell.angle_gamma   90.00
#
_symmetry.space_group_name_H-M   'P 1'
#
loop_
_entity.id
_entity.type
_entity.pdbx_description
1 polymer ?
#
loop_
_entity_poly.entity_id
_entity_poly.type
_entity_poly.pdbx_seq_one_letter_code
_entity_poly.pdbx_strand_id
1 'polypeptide(L)'
;MTTYLDCNATTPIAPEVAEIVCKYMIDEFGNSGSRTHEFGVKAKQATELARQQIADVVGIEKNEVFFTSGATESNNIAILGLKAWALKESKKHIITTKIEHKAVLEPVQVLESEGFDVTYLDCDESGLVSKESLAEALRPDTFLVSMMHINNETGSFQDITGYAAVLEGHDTYFHVDAAQGFGKYSEALKNNRIDMISVSGHKLYAPKGVGALIVKRRGFKKIPLQPLMYGGGQERGLRPGTLPVALIAGLGEACSLANKNSEIWSQHCQKLKDEALRALAEIGIEVNGRNTAPHVLNFSIQQVNSEAAMVALKGIAAVSNGSACTSSSYTPSHVLTAMGFDEDRIDCAIRMSWCYQTKELPLAEIIEKIKQYL
;
A
#
# COMPACT_ATOMS: atom_id res chain seq x y z
N MET A 1 11.83 25.85 8.14
CA MET A 1 11.90 24.38 8.49
C MET A 1 11.39 23.64 7.27
N THR A 2 12.09 22.59 6.80
CA THR A 2 11.69 21.84 5.58
C THR A 2 10.33 21.19 5.77
N THR A 3 9.37 21.44 4.88
CA THR A 3 8.06 20.77 4.89
C THR A 3 8.18 19.37 4.31
N TYR A 4 7.72 18.34 5.05
CA TYR A 4 7.76 16.96 4.58
C TYR A 4 6.58 16.66 3.66
N LEU A 5 6.84 16.47 2.37
CA LEU A 5 5.86 16.23 1.31
C LEU A 5 6.12 14.89 0.58
N ASP A 6 6.52 13.86 1.34
CA ASP A 6 6.76 12.50 0.82
C ASP A 6 6.04 11.42 1.67
N CYS A 7 4.80 11.71 2.08
CA CYS A 7 4.00 10.80 2.91
C CYS A 7 3.64 9.47 2.22
N ASN A 8 3.70 9.39 0.88
CA ASN A 8 3.56 8.12 0.17
C ASN A 8 4.78 7.19 0.34
N ALA A 9 5.97 7.74 0.64
CA ALA A 9 7.13 6.92 1.01
C ALA A 9 7.01 6.41 2.45
N THR A 10 6.66 7.26 3.40
CA THR A 10 6.37 6.91 4.81
C THR A 10 5.66 8.07 5.49
N THR A 11 4.74 7.78 6.41
CA THR A 11 4.08 8.84 7.19
C THR A 11 4.79 9.07 8.53
N PRO A 12 4.66 10.27 9.13
CA PRO A 12 4.94 10.45 10.56
C PRO A 12 4.07 9.50 11.38
N ILE A 13 4.57 9.07 12.54
CA ILE A 13 3.75 8.30 13.50
C ILE A 13 2.76 9.28 14.15
N ALA A 14 1.50 8.85 14.33
CA ALA A 14 0.53 9.62 15.11
C ALA A 14 0.96 9.68 16.59
N PRO A 15 0.80 10.82 17.29
CA PRO A 15 1.19 10.95 18.70
C PRO A 15 0.60 9.85 19.58
N GLU A 16 -0.69 9.57 19.44
CA GLU A 16 -1.40 8.53 20.20
C GLU A 16 -0.82 7.13 19.95
N VAL A 17 -0.42 6.87 18.71
CA VAL A 17 0.26 5.63 18.33
C VAL A 17 1.64 5.55 18.98
N ALA A 18 2.39 6.63 19.00
CA ALA A 18 3.71 6.68 19.63
C ALA A 18 3.62 6.39 21.14
N GLU A 19 2.62 6.94 21.83
CA GLU A 19 2.36 6.66 23.25
C GLU A 19 2.11 5.18 23.51
N ILE A 20 1.25 4.54 22.71
CA ILE A 20 0.96 3.11 22.81
C ILE A 20 2.22 2.25 22.55
N VAL A 21 3.00 2.61 21.54
CA VAL A 21 4.26 1.91 21.23
C VAL A 21 5.23 2.01 22.40
N CYS A 22 5.44 3.22 22.94
CA CYS A 22 6.33 3.43 24.09
C CYS A 22 5.87 2.62 25.31
N LYS A 23 4.57 2.63 25.62
CA LYS A 23 3.99 1.86 26.73
C LYS A 23 4.35 0.36 26.64
N TYR A 24 4.16 -0.25 25.46
CA TYR A 24 4.44 -1.68 25.28
C TYR A 24 5.93 -1.99 25.06
N MET A 25 6.77 -1.00 24.82
CA MET A 25 8.23 -1.18 24.80
C MET A 25 8.86 -1.08 26.20
N ILE A 26 8.32 -0.24 27.08
CA ILE A 26 8.95 0.13 28.34
C ILE A 26 8.24 -0.52 29.54
N ASP A 27 6.90 -0.35 29.62
CA ASP A 27 6.16 -0.71 30.84
C ASP A 27 5.52 -2.11 30.74
N GLU A 28 4.96 -2.47 29.58
CA GLU A 28 4.21 -3.70 29.34
C GLU A 28 4.90 -4.59 28.28
N PHE A 29 6.19 -4.79 28.42
CA PHE A 29 7.09 -5.47 27.48
C PHE A 29 6.92 -7.01 27.38
N GLY A 30 5.82 -7.57 27.90
CA GLY A 30 5.59 -8.99 27.94
C GLY A 30 5.54 -9.69 26.58
N ASN A 31 5.91 -10.97 26.54
CA ASN A 31 5.74 -11.81 25.35
C ASN A 31 4.33 -12.39 25.30
N SER A 32 3.58 -12.16 24.21
CA SER A 32 2.20 -12.64 24.03
C SER A 32 2.07 -14.18 24.00
N GLY A 33 3.17 -14.93 23.84
CA GLY A 33 3.22 -16.37 23.94
C GLY A 33 3.32 -16.92 25.37
N SER A 34 3.63 -16.07 26.37
CA SER A 34 3.74 -16.49 27.77
C SER A 34 2.38 -16.69 28.40
N ARG A 35 2.20 -17.85 29.04
CA ARG A 35 0.88 -18.27 29.59
C ARG A 35 0.79 -18.22 31.12
N THR A 36 1.90 -18.04 31.83
CA THR A 36 2.03 -18.30 33.26
C THR A 36 2.06 -17.06 34.13
N HIS A 37 2.09 -15.86 33.55
CA HIS A 37 2.22 -14.60 34.27
C HIS A 37 1.46 -13.46 33.60
N GLU A 38 1.15 -12.42 34.35
CA GLU A 38 0.33 -11.28 33.91
C GLU A 38 0.91 -10.50 32.73
N PHE A 39 2.25 -10.39 32.61
CA PHE A 39 2.91 -9.74 31.48
C PHE A 39 2.52 -10.39 30.14
N GLY A 40 2.50 -11.74 30.09
CA GLY A 40 2.07 -12.48 28.91
C GLY A 40 0.60 -12.28 28.61
N VAL A 41 -0.26 -12.24 29.64
CA VAL A 41 -1.70 -12.00 29.50
C VAL A 41 -1.95 -10.62 28.88
N LYS A 42 -1.33 -9.55 29.41
CA LYS A 42 -1.44 -8.19 28.91
C LYS A 42 -0.96 -8.09 27.45
N ALA A 43 0.19 -8.66 27.12
CA ALA A 43 0.73 -8.69 25.77
C ALA A 43 -0.21 -9.41 24.79
N LYS A 44 -0.81 -10.53 25.20
CA LYS A 44 -1.80 -11.27 24.41
C LYS A 44 -3.08 -10.43 24.20
N GLN A 45 -3.58 -9.77 25.24
CA GLN A 45 -4.75 -8.89 25.13
C GLN A 45 -4.49 -7.74 24.14
N ALA A 46 -3.30 -7.11 24.20
CA ALA A 46 -2.90 -6.07 23.26
C ALA A 46 -2.88 -6.55 21.80
N THR A 47 -2.30 -7.74 21.55
CA THR A 47 -2.28 -8.30 20.19
C THR A 47 -3.66 -8.66 19.68
N GLU A 48 -4.54 -9.19 20.54
CA GLU A 48 -5.92 -9.52 20.16
C GLU A 48 -6.78 -8.27 19.93
N LEU A 49 -6.58 -7.21 20.73
CA LEU A 49 -7.22 -5.92 20.51
C LEU A 49 -6.80 -5.30 19.18
N ALA A 50 -5.50 -5.25 18.90
CA ALA A 50 -4.98 -4.74 17.63
C ALA A 50 -5.54 -5.52 16.44
N ARG A 51 -5.66 -6.85 16.56
CA ARG A 51 -6.25 -7.70 15.53
C ARG A 51 -7.71 -7.35 15.26
N GLN A 52 -8.49 -7.07 16.31
CA GLN A 52 -9.88 -6.61 16.19
C GLN A 52 -9.94 -5.23 15.52
N GLN A 53 -9.11 -4.27 15.95
CA GLN A 53 -9.08 -2.93 15.38
C GLN A 53 -8.73 -2.92 13.88
N ILE A 54 -7.84 -3.82 13.42
CA ILE A 54 -7.55 -4.00 11.99
C ILE A 54 -8.76 -4.60 11.26
N ALA A 55 -9.38 -5.62 11.85
CA ALA A 55 -10.55 -6.29 11.28
C ALA A 55 -11.73 -5.34 11.10
N ASP A 56 -11.96 -4.44 12.07
CA ASP A 56 -13.04 -3.45 12.05
C ASP A 56 -12.95 -2.46 10.87
N VAL A 57 -11.74 -2.19 10.34
CA VAL A 57 -11.54 -1.29 9.19
C VAL A 57 -12.26 -1.79 7.93
N VAL A 58 -12.31 -3.10 7.75
CA VAL A 58 -12.92 -3.72 6.54
C VAL A 58 -14.08 -4.66 6.89
N GLY A 59 -14.53 -4.68 8.14
CA GLY A 59 -15.74 -5.39 8.57
C GLY A 59 -15.64 -6.91 8.51
N ILE A 60 -14.51 -7.48 8.95
CA ILE A 60 -14.23 -8.92 8.94
C ILE A 60 -14.02 -9.47 10.35
N GLU A 61 -13.86 -10.78 10.46
CA GLU A 61 -13.54 -11.44 11.70
C GLU A 61 -12.03 -11.27 12.03
N LYS A 62 -11.70 -10.99 13.31
CA LYS A 62 -10.32 -10.82 13.75
C LYS A 62 -9.42 -12.03 13.45
N ASN A 63 -9.98 -13.23 13.34
CA ASN A 63 -9.24 -14.44 13.03
C ASN A 63 -8.82 -14.54 11.54
N GLU A 64 -9.20 -13.57 10.70
CA GLU A 64 -8.79 -13.42 9.30
C GLU A 64 -7.59 -12.49 9.15
N VAL A 65 -7.13 -11.86 10.23
CA VAL A 65 -5.95 -10.99 10.25
C VAL A 65 -4.71 -11.79 10.66
N PHE A 66 -3.58 -11.59 9.97
CA PHE A 66 -2.26 -12.13 10.27
C PHE A 66 -1.25 -10.99 10.30
N PHE A 67 -0.48 -10.88 11.39
CA PHE A 67 0.55 -9.86 11.49
C PHE A 67 1.79 -10.22 10.68
N THR A 68 2.33 -9.21 10.00
CA THR A 68 3.53 -9.29 9.18
C THR A 68 4.46 -8.11 9.50
N SER A 69 5.61 -8.03 8.85
CA SER A 69 6.52 -6.88 8.98
C SER A 69 6.12 -5.67 8.10
N GLY A 70 5.16 -5.84 7.20
CA GLY A 70 4.70 -4.82 6.26
C GLY A 70 4.08 -5.41 5.01
N ALA A 71 3.66 -4.54 4.07
CA ALA A 71 3.02 -4.98 2.83
C ALA A 71 3.94 -5.87 1.98
N THR A 72 5.24 -5.64 1.96
CA THR A 72 6.17 -6.50 1.21
C THR A 72 6.10 -7.95 1.66
N GLU A 73 6.13 -8.23 2.96
CA GLU A 73 5.98 -9.59 3.48
C GLU A 73 4.58 -10.12 3.20
N SER A 74 3.53 -9.29 3.36
CA SER A 74 2.14 -9.67 3.10
C SER A 74 1.93 -10.07 1.64
N ASN A 75 2.42 -9.29 0.68
CA ASN A 75 2.35 -9.57 -0.75
C ASN A 75 3.09 -10.88 -1.10
N ASN A 76 4.29 -11.08 -0.55
CA ASN A 76 5.03 -12.31 -0.76
C ASN A 76 4.26 -13.54 -0.23
N ILE A 77 3.67 -13.47 0.98
CA ILE A 77 2.87 -14.58 1.52
C ILE A 77 1.64 -14.82 0.64
N ALA A 78 0.94 -13.77 0.20
CA ALA A 78 -0.26 -13.89 -0.63
C ALA A 78 0.04 -14.54 -1.99
N ILE A 79 1.17 -14.21 -2.61
CA ILE A 79 1.54 -14.64 -3.96
C ILE A 79 2.27 -16.00 -3.89
N LEU A 80 3.41 -16.05 -3.21
CA LEU A 80 4.24 -17.25 -3.16
C LEU A 80 3.62 -18.37 -2.31
N GLY A 81 2.84 -18.00 -1.28
CA GLY A 81 2.16 -18.97 -0.42
C GLY A 81 1.13 -19.84 -1.13
N LEU A 82 0.62 -19.41 -2.27
CA LEU A 82 -0.33 -20.20 -3.10
C LEU A 82 0.36 -21.20 -4.03
N LYS A 83 1.67 -21.08 -4.28
CA LYS A 83 2.41 -21.88 -5.26
C LYS A 83 2.16 -23.39 -5.14
N ALA A 84 2.34 -23.95 -3.96
CA ALA A 84 2.21 -25.41 -3.76
C ALA A 84 0.78 -25.91 -4.03
N TRP A 85 -0.22 -25.13 -3.66
CA TRP A 85 -1.62 -25.44 -3.96
C TRP A 85 -1.90 -25.32 -5.44
N ALA A 86 -1.44 -24.27 -6.11
CA ALA A 86 -1.64 -24.05 -7.53
C ALA A 86 -1.07 -25.21 -8.37
N LEU A 87 0.14 -25.68 -8.04
CA LEU A 87 0.76 -26.83 -8.70
C LEU A 87 -0.06 -28.11 -8.50
N LYS A 88 -0.59 -28.34 -7.28
CA LYS A 88 -1.44 -29.50 -6.97
C LYS A 88 -2.74 -29.49 -7.78
N GLU A 89 -3.35 -28.33 -7.96
CA GLU A 89 -4.59 -28.15 -8.71
C GLU A 89 -4.36 -27.98 -10.22
N SER A 90 -3.10 -28.12 -10.70
CA SER A 90 -2.70 -27.91 -12.10
C SER A 90 -3.08 -26.50 -12.64
N LYS A 91 -3.10 -25.50 -11.76
CA LYS A 91 -3.34 -24.11 -12.11
C LYS A 91 -2.01 -23.36 -12.19
N LYS A 92 -1.76 -22.66 -13.28
CA LYS A 92 -0.46 -22.03 -13.53
C LYS A 92 -0.54 -20.55 -13.93
N HIS A 93 -1.74 -19.99 -14.06
CA HIS A 93 -1.90 -18.63 -14.57
C HIS A 93 -2.15 -17.62 -13.46
N ILE A 94 -1.41 -16.50 -13.51
CA ILE A 94 -1.51 -15.34 -12.63
C ILE A 94 -1.84 -14.11 -13.47
N ILE A 95 -2.71 -13.26 -12.97
CA ILE A 95 -2.97 -11.93 -13.55
C ILE A 95 -2.54 -10.87 -12.55
N THR A 96 -1.77 -9.89 -13.00
CA THR A 96 -1.40 -8.69 -12.26
C THR A 96 -1.33 -7.49 -13.20
N THR A 97 -0.85 -6.33 -12.75
CA THR A 97 -0.76 -5.13 -13.58
C THR A 97 0.67 -4.66 -13.76
N LYS A 98 0.95 -3.92 -14.83
CA LYS A 98 2.27 -3.30 -15.06
C LYS A 98 2.59 -2.18 -14.07
N ILE A 99 1.59 -1.65 -13.37
CA ILE A 99 1.71 -0.50 -12.45
C ILE A 99 1.83 -0.90 -10.97
N GLU A 100 1.93 -2.20 -10.68
CA GLU A 100 2.09 -2.70 -9.31
C GLU A 100 3.40 -2.22 -8.66
N HIS A 101 3.40 -2.17 -7.34
CA HIS A 101 4.63 -1.98 -6.59
C HIS A 101 5.57 -3.20 -6.77
N LYS A 102 6.89 -3.00 -6.72
CA LYS A 102 7.91 -4.08 -6.82
C LYS A 102 7.66 -5.23 -5.84
N ALA A 103 7.08 -4.96 -4.67
CA ALA A 103 6.70 -6.00 -3.70
C ALA A 103 5.61 -6.98 -4.21
N VAL A 104 4.94 -6.67 -5.33
CA VAL A 104 4.04 -7.57 -6.07
C VAL A 104 4.71 -8.07 -7.34
N LEU A 105 5.35 -7.20 -8.13
CA LEU A 105 5.98 -7.58 -9.40
C LEU A 105 7.09 -8.62 -9.19
N GLU A 106 8.00 -8.41 -8.24
CA GLU A 106 9.13 -9.29 -8.03
C GLU A 106 8.72 -10.71 -7.60
N PRO A 107 7.83 -10.94 -6.59
CA PRO A 107 7.38 -12.30 -6.29
C PRO A 107 6.57 -12.95 -7.43
N VAL A 108 5.85 -12.19 -8.25
CA VAL A 108 5.21 -12.71 -9.47
C VAL A 108 6.27 -13.16 -10.49
N GLN A 109 7.30 -12.35 -10.72
CA GLN A 109 8.42 -12.70 -11.60
C GLN A 109 9.19 -13.95 -11.12
N VAL A 110 9.29 -14.16 -9.80
CA VAL A 110 9.85 -15.41 -9.26
C VAL A 110 9.00 -16.60 -9.72
N LEU A 111 7.68 -16.54 -9.62
CA LEU A 111 6.80 -17.62 -10.10
C LEU A 111 6.90 -17.80 -11.62
N GLU A 112 6.98 -16.70 -12.37
CA GLU A 112 7.17 -16.75 -13.83
C GLU A 112 8.47 -17.47 -14.19
N SER A 113 9.57 -17.19 -13.51
CA SER A 113 10.86 -17.90 -13.70
C SER A 113 10.80 -19.40 -13.35
N GLU A 114 9.83 -19.79 -12.54
CA GLU A 114 9.57 -21.18 -12.15
C GLU A 114 8.53 -21.89 -13.05
N GLY A 115 8.11 -21.24 -14.15
CA GLY A 115 7.25 -21.82 -15.19
C GLY A 115 5.75 -21.62 -14.95
N PHE A 116 5.36 -20.58 -14.19
CA PHE A 116 3.99 -20.08 -14.18
C PHE A 116 3.79 -19.08 -15.32
N ASP A 117 2.60 -19.04 -15.87
CA ASP A 117 2.20 -18.06 -16.88
C ASP A 117 1.72 -16.77 -16.17
N VAL A 118 2.16 -15.62 -16.63
CA VAL A 118 1.77 -14.33 -16.07
C VAL A 118 1.20 -13.41 -17.13
N THR A 119 0.02 -12.87 -16.90
CA THR A 119 -0.52 -11.73 -17.67
C THR A 119 -0.37 -10.45 -16.89
N TYR A 120 0.40 -9.52 -17.44
CA TYR A 120 0.56 -8.16 -16.92
C TYR A 120 -0.39 -7.23 -17.68
N LEU A 121 -1.50 -6.84 -17.03
CA LEU A 121 -2.48 -5.93 -17.62
C LEU A 121 -1.90 -4.53 -17.81
N ASP A 122 -2.22 -3.94 -18.96
CA ASP A 122 -1.91 -2.54 -19.25
C ASP A 122 -2.87 -1.59 -18.53
N CYS A 123 -2.43 -0.36 -18.32
CA CYS A 123 -3.28 0.74 -17.89
C CYS A 123 -3.43 1.79 -19.00
N ASP A 124 -4.39 2.67 -18.88
CA ASP A 124 -4.52 3.85 -19.71
C ASP A 124 -3.62 5.02 -19.22
N GLU A 125 -3.63 6.15 -19.94
CA GLU A 125 -2.92 7.37 -19.56
C GLU A 125 -3.38 7.98 -18.22
N SER A 126 -4.51 7.53 -17.69
CA SER A 126 -5.01 7.90 -16.36
C SER A 126 -4.41 7.03 -15.24
N GLY A 127 -3.67 5.98 -15.60
CA GLY A 127 -3.14 4.97 -14.67
C GLY A 127 -4.21 3.99 -14.19
N LEU A 128 -5.29 3.79 -14.99
CA LEU A 128 -6.39 2.88 -14.67
C LEU A 128 -6.32 1.62 -15.54
N VAL A 129 -6.51 0.48 -14.91
CA VAL A 129 -6.63 -0.82 -15.58
C VAL A 129 -8.11 -1.09 -15.84
N SER A 130 -8.49 -1.48 -17.07
CA SER A 130 -9.88 -1.73 -17.37
C SER A 130 -10.34 -3.10 -16.84
N LYS A 131 -11.58 -3.17 -16.37
CA LYS A 131 -12.20 -4.44 -15.96
C LYS A 131 -12.44 -5.38 -17.15
N GLU A 132 -12.59 -4.83 -18.34
CA GLU A 132 -12.73 -5.57 -19.59
C GLU A 132 -11.43 -6.33 -19.90
N SER A 133 -10.25 -5.70 -19.76
CA SER A 133 -8.96 -6.37 -19.95
C SER A 133 -8.73 -7.48 -18.93
N LEU A 134 -9.21 -7.32 -17.69
CA LEU A 134 -9.20 -8.39 -16.69
C LEU A 134 -10.08 -9.56 -17.13
N ALA A 135 -11.30 -9.27 -17.61
CA ALA A 135 -12.23 -10.31 -18.06
C ALA A 135 -11.67 -11.12 -19.24
N GLU A 136 -11.04 -10.45 -20.21
CA GLU A 136 -10.41 -11.08 -21.39
C GLU A 136 -9.18 -11.93 -21.01
N ALA A 137 -8.44 -11.54 -19.97
CA ALA A 137 -7.26 -12.25 -19.51
C ALA A 137 -7.57 -13.49 -18.67
N LEU A 138 -8.80 -13.64 -18.14
CA LEU A 138 -9.18 -14.77 -17.29
C LEU A 138 -9.17 -16.09 -18.06
N ARG A 139 -8.51 -17.09 -17.46
CA ARG A 139 -8.40 -18.45 -17.99
C ARG A 139 -8.92 -19.47 -16.97
N PRO A 140 -9.29 -20.69 -17.39
CA PRO A 140 -9.70 -21.75 -16.46
C PRO A 140 -8.62 -22.13 -15.43
N ASP A 141 -7.34 -21.97 -15.78
CA ASP A 141 -6.19 -22.23 -14.93
C ASP A 141 -5.68 -20.99 -14.18
N THR A 142 -6.36 -19.83 -14.28
CA THR A 142 -6.04 -18.66 -13.47
C THR A 142 -6.31 -18.95 -11.99
N PHE A 143 -5.29 -18.87 -11.15
CA PHE A 143 -5.43 -19.13 -9.71
C PHE A 143 -5.35 -17.88 -8.84
N LEU A 144 -4.71 -16.82 -9.34
CA LEU A 144 -4.50 -15.57 -8.61
C LEU A 144 -4.69 -14.37 -9.54
N VAL A 145 -5.45 -13.41 -9.07
CA VAL A 145 -5.48 -12.03 -9.58
C VAL A 145 -4.95 -11.14 -8.45
N SER A 146 -3.89 -10.37 -8.71
CA SER A 146 -3.29 -9.45 -7.75
C SER A 146 -3.30 -8.04 -8.32
N MET A 147 -4.03 -7.13 -7.67
CA MET A 147 -4.25 -5.76 -8.12
C MET A 147 -3.98 -4.79 -6.97
N MET A 148 -3.32 -3.67 -7.22
CA MET A 148 -3.20 -2.63 -6.21
C MET A 148 -4.52 -1.86 -6.05
N HIS A 149 -4.74 -1.31 -4.85
CA HIS A 149 -5.90 -0.46 -4.56
C HIS A 149 -5.68 0.98 -5.01
N ILE A 150 -4.55 1.57 -4.63
CA ILE A 150 -4.15 2.94 -4.96
C ILE A 150 -2.70 2.91 -5.40
N ASN A 151 -2.41 3.50 -6.55
CA ASN A 151 -1.06 3.58 -7.02
C ASN A 151 -0.20 4.51 -6.14
N ASN A 152 0.99 4.06 -5.77
CA ASN A 152 1.89 4.77 -4.86
C ASN A 152 2.58 5.98 -5.51
N GLU A 153 2.60 6.08 -6.83
CA GLU A 153 3.25 7.17 -7.56
C GLU A 153 2.24 8.22 -8.00
N THR A 154 1.19 7.84 -8.70
CA THR A 154 0.16 8.76 -9.22
C THR A 154 -0.98 8.99 -8.25
N GLY A 155 -1.25 8.05 -7.34
CA GLY A 155 -2.41 8.06 -6.47
C GLY A 155 -3.70 7.58 -7.14
N SER A 156 -3.68 7.10 -8.38
CA SER A 156 -4.86 6.63 -9.10
C SER A 156 -5.54 5.48 -8.36
N PHE A 157 -6.86 5.63 -8.11
CA PHE A 157 -7.70 4.58 -7.54
C PHE A 157 -8.01 3.53 -8.60
N GLN A 158 -7.75 2.26 -8.31
CA GLN A 158 -8.17 1.16 -9.16
C GLN A 158 -9.61 0.74 -8.85
N ASP A 159 -10.34 0.26 -9.86
CA ASP A 159 -11.75 -0.17 -9.71
C ASP A 159 -11.87 -1.56 -9.07
N ILE A 160 -11.49 -1.65 -7.79
CA ILE A 160 -11.53 -2.91 -7.03
C ILE A 160 -12.94 -3.54 -7.05
N THR A 161 -13.99 -2.71 -7.00
CA THR A 161 -15.38 -3.20 -7.03
C THR A 161 -15.72 -3.79 -8.40
N GLY A 162 -15.29 -3.14 -9.49
CA GLY A 162 -15.46 -3.67 -10.84
C GLY A 162 -14.69 -4.97 -11.07
N TYR A 163 -13.45 -5.06 -10.58
CA TYR A 163 -12.67 -6.30 -10.66
C TYR A 163 -13.31 -7.42 -9.84
N ALA A 164 -13.80 -7.12 -8.64
CA ALA A 164 -14.53 -8.07 -7.82
C ALA A 164 -15.77 -8.62 -8.56
N ALA A 165 -16.52 -7.76 -9.26
CA ALA A 165 -17.67 -8.18 -10.05
C ALA A 165 -17.29 -9.08 -11.23
N VAL A 166 -16.20 -8.79 -11.93
CA VAL A 166 -15.67 -9.67 -13.01
C VAL A 166 -15.28 -11.03 -12.47
N LEU A 167 -14.74 -11.09 -11.26
CA LEU A 167 -14.28 -12.33 -10.64
C LEU A 167 -15.42 -13.12 -9.96
N GLU A 168 -16.64 -12.61 -9.92
CA GLU A 168 -17.77 -13.30 -9.31
C GLU A 168 -18.02 -14.64 -10.02
N GLY A 169 -18.15 -15.72 -9.27
CA GLY A 169 -18.30 -17.07 -9.80
C GLY A 169 -17.01 -17.75 -10.30
N HIS A 170 -15.90 -17.04 -10.38
CA HIS A 170 -14.60 -17.64 -10.71
C HIS A 170 -13.90 -18.22 -9.48
N ASP A 171 -13.29 -19.40 -9.63
CA ASP A 171 -12.49 -20.06 -8.57
C ASP A 171 -11.02 -19.53 -8.53
N THR A 172 -10.85 -18.25 -8.75
CA THR A 172 -9.58 -17.53 -8.72
C THR A 172 -9.46 -16.79 -7.40
N TYR A 173 -8.31 -16.76 -6.73
CA TYR A 173 -8.09 -15.92 -5.57
C TYR A 173 -7.86 -14.49 -5.99
N PHE A 174 -8.47 -13.56 -5.27
CA PHE A 174 -8.32 -12.11 -5.49
C PHE A 174 -7.54 -11.48 -4.35
N HIS A 175 -6.33 -11.03 -4.63
CA HIS A 175 -5.44 -10.31 -3.72
C HIS A 175 -5.44 -8.82 -4.07
N VAL A 176 -5.50 -7.98 -3.05
CA VAL A 176 -5.41 -6.52 -3.18
C VAL A 176 -4.23 -5.99 -2.36
N ASP A 177 -3.24 -5.38 -3.02
CA ASP A 177 -2.25 -4.57 -2.31
C ASP A 177 -2.89 -3.23 -1.92
N ALA A 178 -3.24 -3.12 -0.63
CA ALA A 178 -3.89 -1.95 -0.08
C ALA A 178 -2.93 -1.06 0.73
N ALA A 179 -1.61 -1.16 0.52
CA ALA A 179 -0.61 -0.43 1.29
C ALA A 179 -0.88 1.08 1.36
N GLN A 180 -1.32 1.70 0.27
CA GLN A 180 -1.63 3.13 0.23
C GLN A 180 -3.05 3.48 0.69
N GLY A 181 -4.01 2.56 0.57
CA GLY A 181 -5.43 2.84 0.75
C GLY A 181 -6.03 2.36 2.06
N PHE A 182 -5.48 1.31 2.68
CA PHE A 182 -6.03 0.74 3.91
C PHE A 182 -6.11 1.77 5.04
N GLY A 183 -7.26 1.83 5.70
CA GLY A 183 -7.55 2.79 6.76
C GLY A 183 -7.85 4.21 6.28
N LYS A 184 -7.37 4.61 5.11
CA LYS A 184 -7.63 5.95 4.53
C LYS A 184 -8.85 5.95 3.61
N TYR A 185 -9.00 4.90 2.79
CA TYR A 185 -10.05 4.77 1.76
C TYR A 185 -10.53 3.33 1.68
N SER A 186 -11.11 2.80 2.76
CA SER A 186 -11.34 1.37 2.91
C SER A 186 -12.65 0.85 2.32
N GLU A 187 -13.52 1.69 1.76
CA GLU A 187 -14.86 1.27 1.36
C GLU A 187 -14.86 0.13 0.32
N ALA A 188 -14.07 0.27 -0.74
CA ALA A 188 -13.93 -0.78 -1.76
C ALA A 188 -13.31 -2.08 -1.20
N LEU A 189 -12.50 -2.00 -0.14
CA LEU A 189 -11.84 -3.14 0.49
C LEU A 189 -12.80 -4.01 1.34
N LYS A 190 -13.99 -3.51 1.66
CA LYS A 190 -15.04 -4.27 2.35
C LYS A 190 -15.70 -5.32 1.45
N ASN A 191 -15.48 -5.26 0.14
CA ASN A 191 -16.07 -6.19 -0.80
C ASN A 191 -15.73 -7.65 -0.44
N ASN A 192 -16.76 -8.49 -0.31
CA ASN A 192 -16.62 -9.88 0.12
C ASN A 192 -15.91 -10.77 -0.90
N ARG A 193 -15.80 -10.34 -2.17
CA ARG A 193 -15.10 -11.10 -3.21
C ARG A 193 -13.58 -11.03 -3.07
N ILE A 194 -13.07 -10.04 -2.34
CA ILE A 194 -11.63 -9.96 -2.06
C ILE A 194 -11.26 -11.07 -1.09
N ASP A 195 -10.26 -11.86 -1.43
CA ASP A 195 -9.78 -12.97 -0.61
C ASP A 195 -8.64 -12.56 0.32
N MET A 196 -7.73 -11.71 -0.18
CA MET A 196 -6.54 -11.29 0.57
C MET A 196 -6.30 -9.80 0.42
N ILE A 197 -5.88 -9.14 1.52
CA ILE A 197 -5.53 -7.71 1.51
C ILE A 197 -4.20 -7.53 2.23
N SER A 198 -3.24 -6.88 1.57
CA SER A 198 -1.95 -6.52 2.16
C SER A 198 -1.97 -5.13 2.76
N VAL A 199 -1.46 -5.00 3.99
CA VAL A 199 -1.48 -3.77 4.78
C VAL A 199 -0.08 -3.39 5.24
N SER A 200 0.25 -2.10 5.18
CA SER A 200 1.52 -1.54 5.67
C SER A 200 1.28 -0.48 6.74
N GLY A 201 1.82 -0.70 7.94
CA GLY A 201 1.57 0.20 9.07
C GLY A 201 2.12 1.62 8.84
N HIS A 202 3.34 1.74 8.33
CA HIS A 202 3.99 3.04 8.16
C HIS A 202 3.38 3.94 7.06
N LYS A 203 2.38 3.47 6.34
CA LYS A 203 1.57 4.26 5.42
C LYS A 203 0.29 4.77 6.08
N LEU A 204 -0.01 4.25 7.29
CA LEU A 204 -1.21 4.57 8.08
C LEU A 204 -0.83 5.15 9.46
N TYR A 205 0.24 5.97 9.53
CA TYR A 205 0.67 6.64 10.76
C TYR A 205 1.10 5.70 11.90
N ALA A 206 1.37 4.42 11.59
CA ALA A 206 1.92 3.42 12.50
C ALA A 206 3.45 3.29 12.31
N PRO A 207 4.15 2.54 13.18
CA PRO A 207 5.59 2.29 13.04
C PRO A 207 5.94 1.56 11.75
N LYS A 208 7.19 1.74 11.28
CA LYS A 208 7.83 0.83 10.33
C LYS A 208 8.04 -0.54 10.98
N GLY A 209 8.11 -1.60 10.19
CA GLY A 209 8.38 -2.96 10.69
C GLY A 209 7.14 -3.72 11.15
N VAL A 210 5.94 -3.20 10.89
CA VAL A 210 4.67 -3.88 11.13
C VAL A 210 3.69 -3.66 9.98
N GLY A 211 2.93 -4.70 9.69
CA GLY A 211 1.82 -4.71 8.75
C GLY A 211 0.89 -5.89 9.04
N ALA A 212 -0.02 -6.15 8.13
CA ALA A 212 -0.92 -7.30 8.22
C ALA A 212 -1.23 -7.87 6.84
N LEU A 213 -1.43 -9.18 6.78
CA LEU A 213 -2.13 -9.85 5.71
C LEU A 213 -3.52 -10.23 6.21
N ILE A 214 -4.55 -9.70 5.60
CA ILE A 214 -5.93 -10.14 5.79
C ILE A 214 -6.18 -11.30 4.85
N VAL A 215 -6.72 -12.41 5.38
CA VAL A 215 -7.02 -13.63 4.64
C VAL A 215 -8.46 -14.01 4.93
N LYS A 216 -9.38 -13.57 4.08
CA LYS A 216 -10.81 -13.81 4.25
C LYS A 216 -11.15 -15.29 3.98
N ARG A 217 -12.17 -15.80 4.64
CA ARG A 217 -12.65 -17.15 4.43
C ARG A 217 -13.70 -17.17 3.32
N ARG A 218 -13.61 -18.14 2.43
CA ARG A 218 -14.72 -18.48 1.52
C ARG A 218 -15.66 -19.47 2.21
N GLY A 219 -16.60 -19.00 3.01
CA GLY A 219 -17.44 -19.83 3.86
C GLY A 219 -16.57 -20.60 4.88
N PHE A 220 -16.59 -21.93 4.83
CA PHE A 220 -15.80 -22.78 5.72
C PHE A 220 -14.38 -23.09 5.18
N LYS A 221 -14.08 -22.74 3.94
CA LYS A 221 -12.78 -23.03 3.30
C LYS A 221 -11.75 -21.95 3.69
N LYS A 222 -10.60 -22.42 4.16
CA LYS A 222 -9.41 -21.58 4.33
C LYS A 222 -8.68 -21.47 3.00
N ILE A 223 -8.11 -20.28 2.73
CA ILE A 223 -7.18 -20.11 1.61
C ILE A 223 -5.93 -20.94 1.91
N PRO A 224 -5.44 -21.76 0.96
CA PRO A 224 -4.40 -22.77 1.18
C PRO A 224 -2.99 -22.20 1.15
N LEU A 225 -2.77 -21.07 1.84
CA LEU A 225 -1.47 -20.43 1.94
C LEU A 225 -0.47 -21.30 2.70
N GLN A 226 0.72 -21.43 2.14
CA GLN A 226 1.88 -22.04 2.82
C GLN A 226 2.77 -20.94 3.42
N PRO A 227 3.39 -21.19 4.58
CA PRO A 227 4.32 -20.24 5.17
C PRO A 227 5.58 -20.11 4.30
N LEU A 228 6.16 -18.91 4.27
CA LEU A 228 7.45 -18.66 3.62
C LEU A 228 8.65 -18.90 4.56
N MET A 229 8.39 -18.97 5.85
CA MET A 229 9.38 -19.29 6.89
C MET A 229 8.77 -20.23 7.93
N TYR A 230 9.60 -20.96 8.65
CA TYR A 230 9.17 -21.97 9.61
C TYR A 230 9.68 -21.64 11.01
N GLY A 231 8.92 -22.01 12.06
CA GLY A 231 9.29 -21.74 13.45
C GLY A 231 8.19 -22.05 14.46
N GLY A 232 8.07 -21.27 15.51
CA GLY A 232 7.29 -21.52 16.72
C GLY A 232 5.76 -21.51 16.63
N GLY A 233 5.17 -21.52 15.44
CA GLY A 233 3.72 -21.66 15.25
C GLY A 233 2.89 -20.39 15.47
N GLN A 234 3.52 -19.23 15.70
CA GLN A 234 2.81 -17.95 15.80
C GLN A 234 2.01 -17.70 14.51
N GLU A 235 1.01 -16.82 14.59
CA GLU A 235 0.10 -16.54 13.50
C GLU A 235 -0.46 -17.82 12.85
N ARG A 236 -0.82 -18.77 13.68
CA ARG A 236 -1.38 -20.08 13.25
C ARG A 236 -0.47 -20.86 12.28
N GLY A 237 0.84 -20.64 12.39
CA GLY A 237 1.86 -21.27 11.57
C GLY A 237 2.13 -20.60 10.22
N LEU A 238 1.31 -19.62 9.81
CA LEU A 238 1.50 -18.90 8.55
C LEU A 238 2.69 -17.92 8.62
N ARG A 239 2.86 -17.26 9.77
CA ARG A 239 3.95 -16.32 9.99
C ARG A 239 4.55 -16.52 11.39
N PRO A 240 5.42 -17.50 11.57
CA PRO A 240 6.06 -17.77 12.86
C PRO A 240 7.06 -16.65 13.24
N GLY A 241 7.41 -16.63 14.52
CA GLY A 241 8.31 -15.66 15.15
C GLY A 241 7.63 -14.89 16.26
N THR A 242 8.39 -14.54 17.30
CA THR A 242 7.88 -13.75 18.44
C THR A 242 7.21 -12.48 17.94
N LEU A 243 5.98 -12.24 18.38
CA LEU A 243 5.20 -11.09 17.93
C LEU A 243 5.77 -9.79 18.51
N PRO A 244 6.02 -8.77 17.71
CA PRO A 244 6.46 -7.45 18.17
C PRO A 244 5.27 -6.65 18.75
N VAL A 245 4.89 -6.99 20.00
CA VAL A 245 3.66 -6.51 20.66
C VAL A 245 3.49 -5.00 20.58
N ALA A 246 4.56 -4.25 20.83
CA ALA A 246 4.53 -2.79 20.79
C ALA A 246 4.15 -2.25 19.40
N LEU A 247 4.76 -2.79 18.33
CA LEU A 247 4.46 -2.36 16.96
C LEU A 247 3.06 -2.78 16.54
N ILE A 248 2.62 -3.97 16.94
CA ILE A 248 1.28 -4.50 16.67
C ILE A 248 0.22 -3.63 17.37
N ALA A 249 0.42 -3.29 18.63
CA ALA A 249 -0.48 -2.40 19.37
C ALA A 249 -0.56 -1.02 18.70
N GLY A 250 0.59 -0.50 18.25
CA GLY A 250 0.64 0.75 17.48
C GLY A 250 -0.11 0.68 16.15
N LEU A 251 -0.01 -0.43 15.42
CA LEU A 251 -0.79 -0.63 14.19
C LEU A 251 -2.30 -0.68 14.48
N GLY A 252 -2.71 -1.38 15.54
CA GLY A 252 -4.11 -1.42 15.97
C GLY A 252 -4.65 -0.03 16.28
N GLU A 253 -3.91 0.76 17.06
CA GLU A 253 -4.30 2.13 17.39
C GLU A 253 -4.40 3.01 16.13
N ALA A 254 -3.45 2.92 15.21
CA ALA A 254 -3.52 3.63 13.93
C ALA A 254 -4.79 3.27 13.14
N CYS A 255 -5.19 2.00 13.12
CA CYS A 255 -6.44 1.54 12.51
C CYS A 255 -7.67 2.11 13.23
N SER A 256 -7.65 2.16 14.57
CA SER A 256 -8.72 2.76 15.37
C SER A 256 -8.89 4.25 15.07
N LEU A 257 -7.78 5.00 14.99
CA LEU A 257 -7.78 6.41 14.64
C LEU A 257 -8.30 6.63 13.20
N ALA A 258 -7.87 5.80 12.25
CA ALA A 258 -8.31 5.87 10.87
C ALA A 258 -9.83 5.62 10.74
N ASN A 259 -10.35 4.63 11.44
CA ASN A 259 -11.79 4.33 11.44
C ASN A 259 -12.65 5.51 11.91
N LYS A 260 -12.11 6.33 12.82
CA LYS A 260 -12.81 7.50 13.36
C LYS A 260 -12.65 8.76 12.51
N ASN A 261 -11.51 8.91 11.82
CA ASN A 261 -11.09 10.21 11.30
C ASN A 261 -10.81 10.22 9.78
N SER A 262 -10.86 9.08 9.08
CA SER A 262 -10.45 8.98 7.67
C SER A 262 -11.15 9.98 6.75
N GLU A 263 -12.44 10.26 6.98
CA GLU A 263 -13.19 11.24 6.20
C GLU A 263 -12.67 12.68 6.42
N ILE A 264 -12.46 13.06 7.69
CA ILE A 264 -11.92 14.39 8.03
C ILE A 264 -10.49 14.55 7.48
N TRP A 265 -9.67 13.50 7.59
CA TRP A 265 -8.32 13.47 7.02
C TRP A 265 -8.33 13.62 5.50
N SER A 266 -9.24 12.91 4.84
CA SER A 266 -9.42 13.00 3.39
C SER A 266 -9.83 14.39 2.94
N GLN A 267 -10.80 15.02 3.63
CA GLN A 267 -11.25 16.38 3.33
C GLN A 267 -10.13 17.41 3.54
N HIS A 268 -9.32 17.27 4.59
CA HIS A 268 -8.16 18.12 4.81
C HIS A 268 -7.13 17.97 3.69
N CYS A 269 -6.78 16.73 3.33
CA CYS A 269 -5.85 16.47 2.24
C CYS A 269 -6.36 16.98 0.90
N GLN A 270 -7.68 16.90 0.65
CA GLN A 270 -8.29 17.43 -0.58
C GLN A 270 -8.14 18.96 -0.68
N LYS A 271 -8.33 19.69 0.42
CA LYS A 271 -8.10 21.15 0.44
C LYS A 271 -6.67 21.50 0.06
N LEU A 272 -5.68 20.80 0.64
CA LEU A 272 -4.27 21.00 0.28
C LEU A 272 -4.01 20.67 -1.20
N LYS A 273 -4.65 19.62 -1.73
CA LYS A 273 -4.54 19.27 -3.15
C LYS A 273 -5.09 20.36 -4.06
N ASP A 274 -6.26 20.89 -3.73
CA ASP A 274 -6.90 21.96 -4.51
C ASP A 274 -6.07 23.25 -4.48
N GLU A 275 -5.44 23.56 -3.36
CA GLU A 275 -4.50 24.68 -3.22
C GLU A 275 -3.25 24.46 -4.09
N ALA A 276 -2.65 23.25 -4.02
CA ALA A 276 -1.48 22.90 -4.82
C ALA A 276 -1.77 22.99 -6.33
N LEU A 277 -2.88 22.43 -6.79
CA LEU A 277 -3.27 22.45 -8.20
C LEU A 277 -3.47 23.89 -8.71
N ARG A 278 -4.14 24.74 -7.93
CA ARG A 278 -4.35 26.14 -8.30
C ARG A 278 -3.04 26.94 -8.39
N ALA A 279 -2.17 26.77 -7.40
CA ALA A 279 -0.92 27.51 -7.36
C ALA A 279 0.07 27.02 -8.43
N LEU A 280 0.25 25.72 -8.56
CA LEU A 280 1.20 25.13 -9.51
C LEU A 280 0.76 25.28 -10.97
N ALA A 281 -0.52 25.53 -11.26
CA ALA A 281 -1.00 25.89 -12.62
C ALA A 281 -0.25 27.10 -13.20
N GLU A 282 0.26 28.02 -12.35
CA GLU A 282 1.05 29.20 -12.76
C GLU A 282 2.36 28.84 -13.47
N ILE A 283 2.91 27.66 -13.18
CA ILE A 283 4.16 27.16 -13.80
C ILE A 283 3.91 26.06 -14.83
N GLY A 284 2.66 25.90 -15.30
CA GLY A 284 2.34 25.02 -16.42
C GLY A 284 2.52 23.54 -16.16
N ILE A 285 2.11 23.04 -14.98
CA ILE A 285 2.21 21.63 -14.65
C ILE A 285 1.28 20.77 -15.50
N GLU A 286 1.74 19.56 -15.84
CA GLU A 286 0.94 18.47 -16.39
C GLU A 286 0.72 17.41 -15.31
N VAL A 287 -0.54 17.22 -14.90
CA VAL A 287 -0.87 16.22 -13.86
C VAL A 287 -0.81 14.81 -14.43
N ASN A 288 -0.14 13.90 -13.72
CA ASN A 288 -0.01 12.50 -14.05
C ASN A 288 -1.04 11.66 -13.26
N GLY A 289 -1.98 11.06 -13.99
CA GLY A 289 -3.10 10.30 -13.42
C GLY A 289 -4.39 11.11 -13.30
N ARG A 290 -5.51 10.37 -13.24
CA ARG A 290 -6.86 10.91 -13.02
C ARG A 290 -7.51 10.19 -11.87
N ASN A 291 -8.53 10.81 -11.26
CA ASN A 291 -9.21 10.25 -10.08
C ASN A 291 -8.21 9.77 -9.02
N THR A 292 -7.33 10.67 -8.60
CA THR A 292 -6.23 10.34 -7.70
C THR A 292 -6.54 10.70 -6.26
N ALA A 293 -5.95 9.95 -5.33
CA ALA A 293 -6.15 10.12 -3.90
C ALA A 293 -5.84 11.55 -3.43
N PRO A 294 -6.62 12.11 -2.49
CA PRO A 294 -6.48 13.47 -2.00
C PRO A 294 -5.11 13.84 -1.43
N HIS A 295 -4.35 12.85 -0.95
CA HIS A 295 -3.09 13.07 -0.24
C HIS A 295 -1.84 13.00 -1.12
N VAL A 296 -2.02 12.94 -2.45
CA VAL A 296 -0.90 12.84 -3.40
C VAL A 296 -1.20 13.61 -4.68
N LEU A 297 -0.15 14.23 -5.23
CA LEU A 297 -0.14 14.87 -6.54
C LEU A 297 1.16 14.47 -7.24
N ASN A 298 1.02 13.83 -8.41
CA ASN A 298 2.12 13.57 -9.33
C ASN A 298 1.93 14.47 -10.55
N PHE A 299 2.96 15.19 -10.92
CA PHE A 299 2.92 16.15 -12.04
C PHE A 299 4.29 16.28 -12.68
N SER A 300 4.30 16.62 -13.96
CA SER A 300 5.51 16.94 -14.71
C SER A 300 5.54 18.42 -15.06
N ILE A 301 6.72 18.99 -15.17
CA ILE A 301 6.94 20.38 -15.62
C ILE A 301 7.92 20.32 -16.78
N GLN A 302 7.47 20.64 -17.98
CA GLN A 302 8.32 20.59 -19.17
C GLN A 302 9.65 21.34 -18.94
N GLN A 303 10.76 20.74 -19.38
CA GLN A 303 12.12 21.25 -19.27
C GLN A 303 12.72 21.28 -17.85
N VAL A 304 11.96 20.92 -16.81
CA VAL A 304 12.46 20.87 -15.44
C VAL A 304 12.74 19.43 -15.03
N ASN A 305 14.00 19.01 -15.10
CA ASN A 305 14.40 17.69 -14.64
C ASN A 305 14.05 17.49 -13.14
N SER A 306 13.43 16.36 -12.81
CA SER A 306 12.92 16.08 -11.46
C SER A 306 14.02 16.02 -10.39
N GLU A 307 15.21 15.49 -10.71
CA GLU A 307 16.33 15.46 -9.76
C GLU A 307 16.88 16.87 -9.50
N ALA A 308 16.99 17.70 -10.53
CA ALA A 308 17.39 19.10 -10.38
C ALA A 308 16.36 19.87 -9.52
N ALA A 309 15.06 19.64 -9.76
CA ALA A 309 13.99 20.24 -8.94
C ALA A 309 14.07 19.78 -7.48
N MET A 310 14.28 18.49 -7.20
CA MET A 310 14.43 17.98 -5.84
C MET A 310 15.64 18.61 -5.13
N VAL A 311 16.76 18.84 -5.82
CA VAL A 311 17.93 19.52 -5.28
C VAL A 311 17.60 20.98 -4.99
N ALA A 312 16.92 21.68 -5.90
CA ALA A 312 16.52 23.09 -5.72
C ALA A 312 15.56 23.29 -4.55
N LEU A 313 14.68 22.32 -4.31
CA LEU A 313 13.70 22.36 -3.21
C LEU A 313 14.27 21.96 -1.84
N LYS A 314 15.56 21.58 -1.79
CA LYS A 314 16.22 21.22 -0.52
C LYS A 314 16.15 22.39 0.47
N GLY A 315 15.67 22.12 1.68
CA GLY A 315 15.44 23.12 2.73
C GLY A 315 14.05 23.75 2.72
N ILE A 316 13.29 23.65 1.61
CA ILE A 316 11.91 24.14 1.47
C ILE A 316 10.93 22.97 1.64
N ALA A 317 11.01 21.99 0.76
CA ALA A 317 10.11 20.82 0.74
C ALA A 317 10.88 19.54 0.44
N ALA A 318 10.56 18.46 1.15
CA ALA A 318 11.03 17.12 0.84
C ALA A 318 10.01 16.44 -0.08
N VAL A 319 10.35 16.32 -1.35
CA VAL A 319 9.52 15.71 -2.41
C VAL A 319 10.24 14.49 -3.03
N SER A 320 9.59 13.74 -3.91
CA SER A 320 10.14 12.56 -4.58
C SER A 320 9.81 12.60 -6.08
N ASN A 321 10.56 11.86 -6.89
CA ASN A 321 10.20 11.57 -8.29
C ASN A 321 9.29 10.31 -8.43
N GLY A 322 8.86 9.71 -7.32
CA GLY A 322 7.99 8.53 -7.30
C GLY A 322 8.73 7.20 -7.43
N SER A 323 9.81 7.12 -8.19
CA SER A 323 10.61 5.90 -8.42
C SER A 323 11.74 5.67 -7.41
N ALA A 324 12.00 6.61 -6.50
CA ALA A 324 13.20 6.71 -5.65
C ALA A 324 13.36 5.63 -4.56
N CYS A 325 12.50 4.62 -4.49
CA CYS A 325 12.51 3.68 -3.34
C CYS A 325 13.63 2.64 -3.34
N THR A 326 14.42 2.43 -4.41
CA THR A 326 15.24 1.21 -4.52
C THR A 326 16.61 1.30 -5.16
N SER A 327 17.07 2.43 -5.73
CA SER A 327 18.36 2.44 -6.41
C SER A 327 19.23 3.62 -6.05
N SER A 328 20.56 3.38 -5.99
CA SER A 328 21.60 4.40 -5.97
C SER A 328 21.79 5.10 -7.32
N SER A 329 21.03 4.71 -8.35
CA SER A 329 21.01 5.28 -9.70
C SER A 329 19.56 5.59 -10.10
N TYR A 330 19.37 6.69 -10.83
CA TYR A 330 18.10 7.04 -11.45
C TYR A 330 17.59 5.89 -12.32
N THR A 331 16.34 5.54 -12.17
CA THR A 331 15.61 4.60 -13.03
C THR A 331 14.27 5.22 -13.35
N PRO A 332 13.90 5.34 -14.64
CA PRO A 332 12.59 5.85 -15.04
C PRO A 332 11.45 5.12 -14.33
N SER A 333 10.38 5.83 -14.03
CA SER A 333 9.20 5.25 -13.40
C SER A 333 8.55 4.22 -14.33
N HIS A 334 8.51 2.95 -13.91
CA HIS A 334 7.79 1.89 -14.63
C HIS A 334 6.29 2.16 -14.70
N VAL A 335 5.73 2.88 -13.73
CA VAL A 335 4.31 3.28 -13.70
C VAL A 335 4.03 4.29 -14.82
N LEU A 336 4.79 5.38 -14.89
CA LEU A 336 4.60 6.41 -15.91
C LEU A 336 4.93 5.88 -17.33
N THR A 337 5.90 4.95 -17.43
CA THR A 337 6.18 4.22 -18.67
C THR A 337 4.99 3.36 -19.10
N ALA A 338 4.38 2.62 -18.15
CA ALA A 338 3.19 1.81 -18.42
C ALA A 338 1.96 2.64 -18.80
N MET A 339 1.87 3.90 -18.33
CA MET A 339 0.85 4.88 -18.73
C MET A 339 1.08 5.45 -20.15
N GLY A 340 2.17 5.10 -20.83
CA GLY A 340 2.48 5.51 -22.19
C GLY A 340 3.09 6.91 -22.31
N PHE A 341 3.62 7.47 -21.22
CA PHE A 341 4.29 8.77 -21.27
C PHE A 341 5.69 8.64 -21.88
N ASP A 342 6.13 9.69 -22.58
CA ASP A 342 7.48 9.79 -23.14
C ASP A 342 8.54 10.03 -22.04
N GLU A 343 9.80 9.78 -22.37
CA GLU A 343 10.92 9.91 -21.44
C GLU A 343 11.04 11.35 -20.89
N ASP A 344 10.82 12.37 -21.73
CA ASP A 344 10.91 13.78 -21.32
C ASP A 344 9.88 14.09 -20.20
N ARG A 345 8.64 13.61 -20.35
CA ARG A 345 7.61 13.77 -19.32
C ARG A 345 7.93 12.99 -18.05
N ILE A 346 8.46 11.77 -18.17
CA ILE A 346 8.85 10.92 -17.04
C ILE A 346 9.99 11.54 -16.25
N ASP A 347 11.02 12.07 -16.94
CA ASP A 347 12.20 12.69 -16.31
C ASP A 347 11.86 13.99 -15.57
N CYS A 348 10.77 14.63 -15.97
CA CYS A 348 10.26 15.85 -15.35
C CYS A 348 9.21 15.58 -14.25
N ALA A 349 8.92 14.33 -13.92
CA ALA A 349 7.84 13.99 -12.98
C ALA A 349 8.25 14.16 -11.52
N ILE A 350 7.45 14.90 -10.77
CA ILE A 350 7.60 15.15 -9.34
C ILE A 350 6.37 14.62 -8.62
N ARG A 351 6.58 13.87 -7.52
CA ARG A 351 5.52 13.48 -6.61
C ARG A 351 5.59 14.28 -5.32
N MET A 352 4.52 14.95 -4.99
CA MET A 352 4.25 15.53 -3.67
C MET A 352 3.18 14.72 -2.97
N SER A 353 3.39 14.41 -1.70
CA SER A 353 2.39 13.70 -0.89
C SER A 353 2.41 14.17 0.56
N TRP A 354 1.24 14.36 1.12
CA TRP A 354 1.02 14.94 2.44
C TRP A 354 0.08 14.08 3.28
N CYS A 355 -0.21 14.52 4.48
CA CYS A 355 -1.09 13.81 5.40
C CYS A 355 -1.91 14.80 6.25
N TYR A 356 -2.77 14.28 7.09
CA TYR A 356 -3.60 15.12 7.98
C TYR A 356 -2.80 16.01 8.95
N GLN A 357 -1.54 15.67 9.22
CA GLN A 357 -0.65 16.48 10.06
C GLN A 357 0.04 17.63 9.29
N THR A 358 -0.02 17.62 7.97
CA THR A 358 0.52 18.68 7.12
C THR A 358 -0.37 19.91 7.24
N LYS A 359 0.15 21.01 7.80
CA LYS A 359 -0.64 22.22 8.07
C LYS A 359 -0.83 23.07 6.82
N GLU A 360 0.25 23.27 6.07
CA GLU A 360 0.32 24.12 4.88
C GLU A 360 1.39 23.62 3.92
N LEU A 361 1.27 24.00 2.67
CA LEU A 361 2.24 23.73 1.61
C LEU A 361 3.02 25.01 1.30
N PRO A 362 4.36 24.97 1.23
CA PRO A 362 5.19 26.15 0.91
C PRO A 362 5.18 26.46 -0.59
N LEU A 363 3.98 26.64 -1.19
CA LEU A 363 3.78 26.70 -2.64
C LEU A 363 4.47 27.90 -3.28
N ALA A 364 4.43 29.07 -2.63
CA ALA A 364 5.09 30.27 -3.14
C ALA A 364 6.61 30.06 -3.29
N GLU A 365 7.25 29.48 -2.27
CA GLU A 365 8.68 29.20 -2.28
C GLU A 365 9.03 28.10 -3.30
N ILE A 366 8.19 27.06 -3.44
CA ILE A 366 8.34 26.00 -4.43
C ILE A 366 8.29 26.60 -5.84
N ILE A 367 7.29 27.43 -6.14
CA ILE A 367 7.10 28.05 -7.46
C ILE A 367 8.27 28.98 -7.80
N GLU A 368 8.68 29.83 -6.84
CA GLU A 368 9.82 30.74 -7.02
C GLU A 368 11.10 29.98 -7.39
N LYS A 369 11.35 28.85 -6.70
CA LYS A 369 12.53 28.03 -6.97
C LYS A 369 12.45 27.32 -8.32
N ILE A 370 11.32 26.75 -8.65
CA ILE A 370 11.13 26.05 -9.94
C ILE A 370 11.23 27.03 -11.12
N LYS A 371 10.70 28.24 -11.00
CA LYS A 371 10.82 29.29 -12.05
C LYS A 371 12.26 29.63 -12.42
N GLN A 372 13.24 29.33 -11.58
CA GLN A 372 14.66 29.55 -11.90
C GLN A 372 15.20 28.51 -12.92
N TYR A 373 14.44 27.47 -13.22
CA TYR A 373 14.79 26.38 -14.15
C TYR A 373 13.92 26.37 -15.42
N LEU A 374 12.92 27.26 -15.50
CA LEU A 374 12.11 27.54 -16.69
C LEU A 374 12.74 28.65 -17.54
#